data_84be3d226d98c0b6f0c5eeded4ab2312
#
_entry.id   84be3d226d98c0b6f0c5eeded4ab2312
#
_cell.length_a   1.000
_cell.length_b   1.000
_cell.length_c   1.000
_cell.angle_alpha   90.00
_cell.angle_beta   90.00
_cell.angle_gamma   90.00
#
_symmetry.space_group_name_H-M   'P 1'
#
loop_
_entity.id
_entity.type
_entity.pdbx_description
1 polymer ?
#
loop_
_entity_poly.entity_id
_entity_poly.type
_entity_poly.pdbx_seq_one_letter_code
_entity_poly.pdbx_strand_id
1 'polypeptide(L)'
;MRFERLALARYGHFTGFALDFGPKPDAGPDLHVVYGPNEAGKSTIFAAMIDLMFGMPTRTPYNFLHDYKAMLIEADADLGDGAGPQRLQRIKQPRNSLLDRNGAPLHETVFSALAGLQRQDYVAMFSLDAASLAEGAVTLLGAEGDFGEILFGASAGLAAISRDLASMRGESDALYRHRAYATEL
;
A
#
# COMPACT_ATOMS: atom_id res chain seq x y z
N MET A 1 3.82 -13.14 -2.07
CA MET A 1 4.28 -12.61 -0.75
C MET A 1 3.25 -12.93 0.32
N ARG A 2 3.68 -13.34 1.52
CA ARG A 2 2.81 -13.65 2.66
C ARG A 2 3.52 -13.29 3.97
N PHE A 3 2.83 -12.63 4.89
CA PHE A 3 3.34 -12.42 6.24
C PHE A 3 3.02 -13.64 7.12
N GLU A 4 4.00 -14.13 7.85
CA GLU A 4 3.82 -15.12 8.91
C GLU A 4 3.71 -14.45 10.28
N ARG A 5 4.40 -13.32 10.45
CA ARG A 5 4.36 -12.52 11.66
C ARG A 5 4.53 -11.04 11.32
N LEU A 6 3.78 -10.19 12.01
CA LEU A 6 3.94 -8.73 12.00
C LEU A 6 4.11 -8.25 13.42
N ALA A 7 5.18 -7.51 13.71
CA ALA A 7 5.46 -6.97 15.03
C ALA A 7 5.61 -5.44 14.99
N LEU A 8 4.85 -4.78 15.82
CA LEU A 8 4.92 -3.36 16.10
C LEU A 8 5.79 -3.19 17.35
N ALA A 9 7.12 -3.26 17.15
CA ALA A 9 8.08 -3.18 18.25
C ALA A 9 7.99 -1.81 18.93
N ARG A 10 7.90 -0.74 18.14
CA ARG A 10 7.65 0.64 18.58
C ARG A 10 6.93 1.39 17.43
N TYR A 11 5.60 1.37 17.46
CA TYR A 11 4.79 2.02 16.42
C TYR A 11 3.40 2.39 16.94
N GLY A 12 3.00 3.65 16.77
CA GLY A 12 1.75 4.16 17.31
C GLY A 12 1.72 4.08 18.83
N HIS A 13 0.70 3.44 19.38
CA HIS A 13 0.60 3.15 20.82
C HIS A 13 1.17 1.77 21.20
N PHE A 14 1.65 1.00 20.24
CA PHE A 14 2.19 -0.32 20.49
C PHE A 14 3.66 -0.29 20.88
N THR A 15 4.01 -1.07 21.89
CA THR A 15 5.37 -1.38 22.31
C THR A 15 5.48 -2.90 22.47
N GLY A 16 6.25 -3.56 21.61
CA GLY A 16 6.46 -5.00 21.68
C GLY A 16 5.23 -5.86 21.32
N PHE A 17 4.25 -5.30 20.61
CA PHE A 17 3.07 -6.05 20.16
C PHE A 17 3.40 -6.85 18.90
N ALA A 18 2.86 -8.06 18.79
CA ALA A 18 3.00 -8.88 17.59
C ALA A 18 1.72 -9.64 17.26
N LEU A 19 1.49 -9.81 15.98
CA LEU A 19 0.51 -10.73 15.41
C LEU A 19 1.27 -11.88 14.76
N ASP A 20 0.85 -13.09 15.06
CA ASP A 20 1.35 -14.33 14.47
C ASP A 20 0.25 -14.90 13.59
N PHE A 21 0.54 -15.03 12.30
CA PHE A 21 -0.37 -15.60 11.30
C PHE A 21 -0.05 -17.08 11.03
N GLY A 22 1.05 -17.57 11.61
CA GLY A 22 1.52 -18.94 11.42
C GLY A 22 2.03 -19.22 10.00
N PRO A 23 2.44 -20.46 9.74
CA PRO A 23 2.87 -20.89 8.42
C PRO A 23 1.69 -20.92 7.43
N LYS A 24 2.01 -20.91 6.12
CA LYS A 24 1.01 -21.03 5.08
C LYS A 24 0.30 -22.39 5.21
N PRO A 25 -1.04 -22.42 5.18
CA PRO A 25 -1.78 -23.69 5.21
C PRO A 25 -1.52 -24.51 3.94
N ASP A 26 -1.41 -25.83 4.09
CA ASP A 26 -1.19 -26.75 2.96
C ASP A 26 -2.41 -26.79 2.02
N ALA A 27 -3.62 -26.56 2.56
CA ALA A 27 -4.86 -26.54 1.80
C ALA A 27 -5.88 -25.61 2.46
N GLY A 28 -6.81 -25.08 1.65
CA GLY A 28 -7.87 -24.21 2.11
C GLY A 28 -7.52 -22.70 2.05
N PRO A 29 -8.44 -21.86 2.48
CA PRO A 29 -8.25 -20.40 2.44
C PRO A 29 -7.24 -19.95 3.51
N ASP A 30 -6.39 -19.01 3.13
CA ASP A 30 -5.46 -18.30 4.04
C ASP A 30 -6.08 -16.96 4.43
N LEU A 31 -7.05 -17.02 5.34
CA LEU A 31 -7.82 -15.85 5.81
C LEU A 31 -7.54 -15.61 7.29
N HIS A 32 -7.13 -14.38 7.61
CA HIS A 32 -6.91 -13.93 8.98
C HIS A 32 -7.87 -12.81 9.34
N VAL A 33 -8.49 -12.90 10.51
CA VAL A 33 -9.39 -11.87 11.02
C VAL A 33 -8.80 -11.23 12.28
N VAL A 34 -8.45 -9.95 12.19
CA VAL A 34 -8.00 -9.15 13.33
C VAL A 34 -9.17 -8.35 13.86
N TYR A 35 -9.68 -8.71 15.02
CA TYR A 35 -10.81 -8.04 15.66
C TYR A 35 -10.45 -7.41 17.00
N GLY A 36 -11.24 -6.47 17.44
CA GLY A 36 -11.06 -5.79 18.72
C GLY A 36 -12.02 -4.59 18.84
N PRO A 37 -12.18 -4.03 20.03
CA PRO A 37 -13.02 -2.85 20.26
C PRO A 37 -12.52 -1.64 19.43
N ASN A 38 -13.31 -0.58 19.41
CA ASN A 38 -12.83 0.69 18.87
C ASN A 38 -11.62 1.15 19.64
N GLU A 39 -10.68 1.82 18.97
CA GLU A 39 -9.41 2.29 19.54
C GLU A 39 -8.40 1.19 19.92
N ALA A 40 -8.71 -0.11 19.71
CA ALA A 40 -7.77 -1.21 19.96
C ALA A 40 -6.53 -1.18 19.05
N GLY A 41 -6.48 -0.28 18.06
CA GLY A 41 -5.32 -0.13 17.18
C GLY A 41 -5.39 -0.92 15.87
N LYS A 42 -6.55 -1.41 15.44
CA LYS A 42 -6.72 -2.13 14.16
C LYS A 42 -6.17 -1.32 12.98
N SER A 43 -6.54 -0.05 12.87
CA SER A 43 -6.04 0.85 11.83
C SER A 43 -4.53 1.13 11.96
N THR A 44 -4.00 1.14 13.18
CA THR A 44 -2.56 1.28 13.43
C THR A 44 -1.79 0.05 12.94
N ILE A 45 -2.33 -1.16 13.15
CA ILE A 45 -1.76 -2.41 12.63
C ILE A 45 -1.74 -2.39 11.10
N PHE A 46 -2.86 -2.02 10.48
CA PHE A 46 -2.94 -1.89 9.03
C PHE A 46 -1.95 -0.86 8.48
N ALA A 47 -1.88 0.32 9.09
CA ALA A 47 -0.90 1.34 8.71
C ALA A 47 0.55 0.86 8.86
N ALA A 48 0.86 0.09 9.92
CA ALA A 48 2.18 -0.50 10.11
C ALA A 48 2.53 -1.49 8.99
N MET A 49 1.58 -2.30 8.53
CA MET A 49 1.78 -3.21 7.40
C MET A 49 2.10 -2.42 6.11
N ILE A 50 1.36 -1.37 5.83
CA ILE A 50 1.61 -0.49 4.67
C ILE A 50 2.98 0.22 4.81
N ASP A 51 3.30 0.74 6.00
CA ASP A 51 4.57 1.42 6.27
C ASP A 51 5.76 0.45 6.19
N LEU A 52 5.59 -0.82 6.54
CA LEU A 52 6.61 -1.84 6.35
C LEU A 52 6.91 -2.04 4.86
N MET A 53 5.89 -2.15 4.03
CA MET A 53 6.04 -2.42 2.59
C MET A 53 6.56 -1.21 1.81
N PHE A 54 6.00 -0.02 2.06
CA PHE A 54 6.24 1.18 1.25
C PHE A 54 7.10 2.25 1.95
N GLY A 55 7.58 1.98 3.16
CA GLY A 55 8.32 2.94 3.97
C GLY A 55 7.41 3.87 4.77
N MET A 56 7.92 4.39 5.88
CA MET A 56 7.19 5.34 6.72
C MET A 56 7.22 6.74 6.10
N PRO A 57 6.08 7.44 5.97
CA PRO A 57 6.02 8.81 5.45
C PRO A 57 6.91 9.78 6.23
N THR A 58 7.39 10.85 5.59
CA THR A 58 8.20 11.87 6.27
C THR A 58 7.52 12.41 7.52
N ARG A 59 6.23 12.68 7.43
CA ARG A 59 5.36 13.00 8.56
C ARG A 59 4.39 11.83 8.74
N THR A 60 4.36 11.26 9.94
CA THR A 60 3.44 10.18 10.29
C THR A 60 2.69 10.55 11.56
N PRO A 61 1.39 10.24 11.68
CA PRO A 61 0.64 10.43 12.91
C PRO A 61 0.95 9.36 13.97
N TYR A 62 1.76 8.34 13.63
CA TYR A 62 2.01 7.18 14.49
C TYR A 62 3.26 7.31 15.38
N ASN A 63 3.78 8.53 15.58
CA ASN A 63 4.95 8.80 16.43
C ASN A 63 4.61 9.34 17.82
N PHE A 64 3.35 9.37 18.22
CA PHE A 64 2.90 10.04 19.44
C PHE A 64 3.41 9.39 20.75
N LEU A 65 3.77 8.11 20.74
CA LEU A 65 4.40 7.44 21.89
C LEU A 65 5.90 7.21 21.70
N HIS A 66 6.35 7.12 20.46
CA HIS A 66 7.73 6.79 20.11
C HIS A 66 8.33 7.87 19.23
N ASP A 67 9.52 8.34 19.55
CA ASP A 67 10.28 9.25 18.70
C ASP A 67 10.57 8.61 17.33
N TYR A 68 10.66 9.43 16.28
CA TYR A 68 10.93 8.95 14.92
C TYR A 68 12.12 7.99 14.83
N LYS A 69 13.22 8.30 15.55
CA LYS A 69 14.43 7.46 15.56
C LYS A 69 14.23 6.10 16.26
N ALA A 70 13.22 6.00 17.11
CA ALA A 70 12.90 4.77 17.84
C ALA A 70 11.88 3.89 17.13
N MET A 71 11.15 4.43 16.13
CA MET A 71 10.11 3.69 15.43
C MET A 71 10.69 2.45 14.73
N LEU A 72 10.04 1.30 14.96
CA LEU A 72 10.46 0.00 14.42
C LEU A 72 9.24 -0.89 14.20
N ILE A 73 9.12 -1.36 12.97
CA ILE A 73 8.19 -2.42 12.58
C ILE A 73 9.03 -3.61 12.14
N GLU A 74 8.65 -4.81 12.51
CA GLU A 74 9.32 -6.04 12.10
C GLU A 74 8.30 -7.00 11.48
N ALA A 75 8.75 -7.86 10.59
CA ALA A 75 7.93 -8.93 10.05
C ALA A 75 8.79 -10.15 9.72
N ASP A 76 8.17 -11.33 9.81
CA ASP A 76 8.64 -12.52 9.15
C ASP A 76 7.71 -12.75 7.95
N ALA A 77 8.27 -12.72 6.73
CA ALA A 77 7.50 -12.77 5.50
C ALA A 77 8.14 -13.68 4.45
N ASP A 78 7.33 -14.52 3.83
CA ASP A 78 7.67 -15.21 2.59
C ASP A 78 7.49 -14.23 1.42
N LEU A 79 8.57 -13.86 0.77
CA LEU A 79 8.58 -12.91 -0.34
C LEU A 79 8.22 -13.55 -1.68
N GLY A 80 8.10 -14.87 -1.73
CA GLY A 80 7.77 -15.62 -2.94
C GLY A 80 8.98 -15.90 -3.84
N ASP A 81 10.20 -15.72 -3.32
CA ASP A 81 11.47 -15.96 -4.01
C ASP A 81 12.00 -17.40 -3.82
N GLY A 82 11.26 -18.23 -3.07
CA GLY A 82 11.63 -19.61 -2.75
C GLY A 82 12.63 -19.77 -1.61
N ALA A 83 13.09 -18.67 -0.99
CA ALA A 83 14.00 -18.71 0.16
C ALA A 83 13.28 -19.00 1.49
N GLY A 84 11.94 -19.01 1.46
CA GLY A 84 11.11 -19.12 2.66
C GLY A 84 10.99 -17.81 3.44
N PRO A 85 10.43 -17.87 4.67
CA PRO A 85 10.18 -16.67 5.47
C PRO A 85 11.49 -15.95 5.85
N GLN A 86 11.55 -14.66 5.57
CA GLN A 86 12.68 -13.78 5.87
C GLN A 86 12.26 -12.76 6.94
N ARG A 87 13.20 -12.45 7.86
CA ARG A 87 13.01 -11.37 8.84
C ARG A 87 13.31 -10.04 8.19
N LEU A 88 12.32 -9.16 8.20
CA LEU A 88 12.39 -7.78 7.73
C LEU A 88 12.21 -6.82 8.91
N GLN A 89 12.90 -5.70 8.86
CA GLN A 89 12.78 -4.60 9.81
C GLN A 89 12.61 -3.29 9.06
N ARG A 90 11.66 -2.47 9.47
CA ARG A 90 11.46 -1.12 8.93
C ARG A 90 11.69 -0.09 10.03
N ILE A 91 12.65 0.78 9.82
CA ILE A 91 12.97 1.91 10.69
C ILE A 91 12.59 3.22 10.02
N LYS A 92 12.42 4.27 10.83
CA LYS A 92 12.06 5.60 10.34
C LYS A 92 13.30 6.38 9.91
N GLN A 93 13.68 6.24 8.65
CA GLN A 93 14.74 7.05 8.02
C GLN A 93 14.46 7.27 6.52
N PRO A 94 15.07 8.35 5.93
CA PRO A 94 14.78 8.72 4.53
C PRO A 94 15.32 7.74 3.49
N ARG A 95 16.38 6.99 3.82
CA ARG A 95 17.04 6.03 2.93
C ARG A 95 17.47 4.81 3.73
N ASN A 96 17.58 3.66 3.07
CA ASN A 96 18.01 2.41 3.71
C ASN A 96 17.18 2.08 4.95
N SER A 97 15.87 2.33 4.88
CA SER A 97 14.94 2.15 6.01
C SER A 97 14.44 0.73 6.15
N LEU A 98 14.58 -0.11 5.11
CA LEU A 98 14.31 -1.54 5.16
C LEU A 98 15.61 -2.29 5.45
N LEU A 99 15.57 -3.14 6.45
CA LEU A 99 16.75 -3.88 6.93
C LEU A 99 16.44 -5.38 6.99
N ASP A 100 17.46 -6.20 6.88
CA ASP A 100 17.40 -7.63 7.15
C ASP A 100 17.45 -7.93 8.66
N ARG A 101 17.48 -9.22 9.00
CA ARG A 101 17.59 -9.70 10.39
C ARG A 101 18.87 -9.24 11.12
N ASN A 102 19.92 -8.92 10.37
CA ASN A 102 21.23 -8.51 10.90
C ASN A 102 21.37 -6.98 10.97
N GLY A 103 20.34 -6.24 10.51
CA GLY A 103 20.38 -4.79 10.42
C GLY A 103 21.07 -4.26 9.16
N ALA A 104 21.37 -5.12 8.18
CA ALA A 104 21.92 -4.69 6.90
C ALA A 104 20.80 -4.13 6.01
N PRO A 105 21.05 -3.02 5.28
CA PRO A 105 20.06 -2.44 4.39
C PRO A 105 19.66 -3.38 3.26
N LEU A 106 18.35 -3.51 3.04
CA LEU A 106 17.75 -4.19 1.90
C LEU A 106 17.23 -3.16 0.89
N HIS A 107 17.25 -3.54 -0.37
CA HIS A 107 16.61 -2.75 -1.42
C HIS A 107 15.10 -3.03 -1.45
N GLU A 108 14.28 -2.02 -1.76
CA GLU A 108 12.81 -2.15 -1.79
C GLU A 108 12.32 -3.18 -2.83
N THR A 109 13.17 -3.55 -3.79
CA THR A 109 12.88 -4.59 -4.79
C THR A 109 12.68 -5.99 -4.20
N VAL A 110 13.00 -6.21 -2.92
CA VAL A 110 12.67 -7.48 -2.23
C VAL A 110 11.15 -7.73 -2.23
N PHE A 111 10.34 -6.65 -2.27
CA PHE A 111 8.91 -6.72 -2.45
C PHE A 111 8.53 -6.81 -3.95
N SER A 112 9.09 -7.79 -4.67
CA SER A 112 8.87 -7.95 -6.12
C SER A 112 7.38 -8.05 -6.50
N ALA A 113 6.56 -8.62 -5.61
CA ALA A 113 5.10 -8.69 -5.79
C ALA A 113 4.42 -7.31 -5.83
N LEU A 114 5.10 -6.26 -5.36
CA LEU A 114 4.62 -4.86 -5.38
C LEU A 114 5.30 -4.03 -6.48
N ALA A 115 6.07 -4.67 -7.38
CA ALA A 115 6.81 -3.96 -8.42
C ALA A 115 5.87 -3.09 -9.27
N GLY A 116 6.16 -1.80 -9.34
CA GLY A 116 5.37 -0.82 -10.10
C GLY A 116 4.14 -0.27 -9.36
N LEU A 117 3.76 -0.82 -8.20
CA LEU A 117 2.67 -0.25 -7.40
C LEU A 117 3.19 0.86 -6.49
N GLN A 118 2.50 1.98 -6.50
CA GLN A 118 2.70 3.02 -5.50
C GLN A 118 1.85 2.73 -4.27
N ARG A 119 2.26 3.29 -3.11
CA ARG A 119 1.52 3.17 -1.85
C ARG A 119 0.02 3.49 -2.01
N GLN A 120 -0.30 4.57 -2.72
CA GLN A 120 -1.67 5.03 -2.91
C GLN A 120 -2.48 4.04 -3.74
N ASP A 121 -1.89 3.52 -4.82
CA ASP A 121 -2.53 2.52 -5.68
C ASP A 121 -2.80 1.22 -4.90
N TYR A 122 -1.83 0.77 -4.10
CA TYR A 122 -2.01 -0.42 -3.26
C TYR A 122 -3.15 -0.23 -2.26
N VAL A 123 -3.19 0.90 -1.57
CA VAL A 123 -4.26 1.20 -0.61
C VAL A 123 -5.61 1.27 -1.32
N ALA A 124 -5.72 1.92 -2.47
CA ALA A 124 -6.96 2.01 -3.23
C ALA A 124 -7.46 0.64 -3.75
N MET A 125 -6.54 -0.24 -4.14
CA MET A 125 -6.89 -1.56 -4.73
C MET A 125 -7.16 -2.63 -3.69
N PHE A 126 -6.44 -2.62 -2.56
CA PHE A 126 -6.40 -3.74 -1.60
C PHE A 126 -6.88 -3.38 -0.19
N SER A 127 -7.33 -2.15 0.03
CA SER A 127 -7.89 -1.74 1.31
C SER A 127 -9.25 -1.11 1.16
N LEU A 128 -10.16 -1.53 2.03
CA LEU A 128 -11.50 -0.96 2.14
C LEU A 128 -11.68 -0.46 3.56
N ASP A 129 -11.82 0.83 3.72
CA ASP A 129 -12.28 1.47 4.95
C ASP A 129 -13.54 2.30 4.69
N ALA A 130 -14.16 2.79 5.75
CA ALA A 130 -15.38 3.56 5.63
C ALA A 130 -15.22 4.87 4.82
N ALA A 131 -14.03 5.48 4.90
CA ALA A 131 -13.71 6.70 4.17
C ALA A 131 -13.56 6.43 2.67
N SER A 132 -12.75 5.42 2.30
CA SER A 132 -12.54 5.02 0.90
C SER A 132 -13.83 4.52 0.24
N LEU A 133 -14.70 3.82 0.99
CA LEU A 133 -16.01 3.42 0.49
C LEU A 133 -16.93 4.64 0.23
N ALA A 134 -16.93 5.62 1.14
CA ALA A 134 -17.74 6.84 0.96
C ALA A 134 -17.22 7.69 -0.22
N GLU A 135 -15.90 7.86 -0.33
CA GLU A 135 -15.26 8.60 -1.42
C GLU A 135 -15.46 7.88 -2.76
N GLY A 136 -15.30 6.55 -2.78
CA GLY A 136 -15.61 5.72 -3.94
C GLY A 136 -17.06 5.85 -4.38
N ALA A 137 -18.01 5.85 -3.46
CA ALA A 137 -19.43 6.04 -3.77
C ALA A 137 -19.70 7.43 -4.36
N VAL A 138 -19.09 8.49 -3.83
CA VAL A 138 -19.21 9.85 -4.37
C VAL A 138 -18.60 9.95 -5.76
N THR A 139 -17.44 9.34 -5.97
CA THR A 139 -16.77 9.30 -7.28
C THR A 139 -17.62 8.55 -8.30
N LEU A 140 -18.23 7.43 -7.92
CA LEU A 140 -19.13 6.64 -8.77
C LEU A 140 -20.41 7.40 -9.14
N LEU A 141 -20.98 8.11 -8.18
CA LEU A 141 -22.18 8.92 -8.41
C LEU A 141 -21.89 10.17 -9.26
N GLY A 142 -20.65 10.68 -9.22
CA GLY A 142 -20.21 11.82 -10.02
C GLY A 142 -19.65 11.45 -11.42
N ALA A 143 -19.33 10.19 -11.66
CA ALA A 143 -18.78 9.72 -12.92
C ALA A 143 -19.90 9.41 -13.93
N GLU A 144 -20.39 10.43 -14.63
CA GLU A 144 -21.23 10.23 -15.82
C GLU A 144 -20.37 9.65 -16.95
N GLY A 145 -20.40 8.33 -17.14
CA GLY A 145 -19.98 7.67 -18.38
C GLY A 145 -18.71 6.82 -18.38
N ASP A 146 -17.72 7.04 -17.51
CA ASP A 146 -16.42 6.35 -17.56
C ASP A 146 -16.25 5.18 -16.55
N PHE A 147 -17.32 4.79 -15.86
CA PHE A 147 -17.27 3.75 -14.83
C PHE A 147 -16.69 2.42 -15.31
N GLY A 148 -17.02 2.03 -16.54
CA GLY A 148 -16.51 0.81 -17.16
C GLY A 148 -14.98 0.86 -17.37
N GLU A 149 -14.44 1.99 -17.77
CA GLU A 149 -12.99 2.18 -17.97
C GLU A 149 -12.24 2.15 -16.63
N ILE A 150 -12.77 2.78 -15.60
CA ILE A 150 -12.16 2.79 -14.26
C ILE A 150 -12.14 1.38 -13.66
N LEU A 151 -13.25 0.64 -13.77
CA LEU A 151 -13.35 -0.73 -13.25
C LEU A 151 -12.45 -1.70 -14.04
N PHE A 152 -12.40 -1.56 -15.36
CA PHE A 152 -11.56 -2.37 -16.22
C PHE A 152 -10.07 -2.06 -16.01
N GLY A 153 -9.70 -0.78 -15.90
CA GLY A 153 -8.34 -0.34 -15.62
C GLY A 153 -7.83 -0.86 -14.26
N ALA A 154 -8.67 -0.82 -13.23
CA ALA A 154 -8.34 -1.32 -11.91
C ALA A 154 -8.18 -2.85 -11.87
N SER A 155 -9.07 -3.58 -12.58
CA SER A 155 -9.07 -5.06 -12.58
C SER A 155 -7.96 -5.70 -13.44
N ALA A 156 -7.47 -4.98 -14.46
CA ALA A 156 -6.50 -5.52 -15.41
C ALA A 156 -5.04 -5.12 -15.14
N GLY A 157 -4.75 -4.39 -14.05
CA GLY A 157 -3.40 -3.89 -13.76
C GLY A 157 -2.89 -2.86 -14.80
N LEU A 158 -3.79 -2.27 -15.57
CA LEU A 158 -3.50 -1.41 -16.71
C LEU A 158 -3.41 0.10 -16.34
N ALA A 159 -3.12 0.42 -15.09
CA ALA A 159 -3.00 1.81 -14.62
C ALA A 159 -1.95 2.64 -15.42
N ALA A 160 -0.94 1.98 -15.99
CA ALA A 160 0.01 2.64 -16.88
C ALA A 160 -0.65 2.98 -18.23
N ILE A 161 -1.40 2.05 -18.80
CA ILE A 161 -2.09 2.24 -20.10
C ILE A 161 -3.19 3.31 -19.98
N SER A 162 -3.94 3.34 -18.88
CA SER A 162 -4.94 4.39 -18.64
C SER A 162 -4.32 5.79 -18.54
N ARG A 163 -3.14 5.92 -17.95
CA ARG A 163 -2.38 7.18 -17.91
C ARG A 163 -1.90 7.61 -19.29
N ASP A 164 -1.38 6.67 -20.07
CA ASP A 164 -0.90 6.94 -21.42
C ASP A 164 -2.07 7.34 -22.35
N LEU A 165 -3.23 6.67 -22.22
CA LEU A 165 -4.45 7.03 -22.94
C LEU A 165 -4.98 8.41 -22.54
N ALA A 166 -4.95 8.75 -21.26
CA ALA A 166 -5.36 10.08 -20.76
C ALA A 166 -4.41 11.18 -21.28
N SER A 167 -3.10 10.91 -21.35
CA SER A 167 -2.11 11.82 -21.94
C SER A 167 -2.38 12.02 -23.43
N MET A 168 -2.61 10.96 -24.17
CA MET A 168 -2.91 11.01 -25.62
C MET A 168 -4.23 11.75 -25.92
N ARG A 169 -5.27 11.54 -25.07
CA ARG A 169 -6.52 12.32 -25.19
C ARG A 169 -6.28 13.80 -24.91
N GLY A 170 -5.49 14.14 -23.88
CA GLY A 170 -5.14 15.53 -23.58
C GLY A 170 -4.36 16.21 -24.71
N GLU A 171 -3.45 15.50 -25.34
CA GLU A 171 -2.72 15.97 -26.53
C GLU A 171 -3.65 16.14 -27.73
N SER A 172 -4.56 15.20 -27.99
CA SER A 172 -5.56 15.28 -29.03
C SER A 172 -6.52 16.46 -28.85
N ASP A 173 -7.01 16.69 -27.62
CA ASP A 173 -7.89 17.80 -27.27
C ASP A 173 -7.17 19.15 -27.32
N ALA A 174 -5.86 19.19 -27.13
CA ALA A 174 -5.04 20.39 -27.31
C ALA A 174 -4.88 20.74 -28.80
N LEU A 175 -4.82 19.72 -29.68
CA LEU A 175 -4.71 19.89 -31.13
C LEU A 175 -6.06 20.20 -31.77
N TYR A 176 -7.18 19.68 -31.28
CA TYR A 176 -8.50 19.87 -31.82
C TYR A 176 -9.58 20.05 -30.74
N ARG A 177 -10.05 21.29 -30.59
CA ARG A 177 -11.25 21.60 -29.78
C ARG A 177 -12.45 21.78 -30.66
N HIS A 178 -13.40 20.87 -30.60
CA HIS A 178 -14.67 21.02 -31.26
C HIS A 178 -15.39 22.27 -30.72
N ARG A 179 -15.59 23.30 -31.57
CA ARG A 179 -16.17 24.62 -31.29
C ARG A 179 -15.23 25.69 -30.69
N ALA A 180 -13.91 25.57 -30.77
CA ALA A 180 -13.02 26.69 -30.49
C ALA A 180 -12.81 27.58 -31.70
N TYR A 181 -12.93 28.90 -31.53
CA TYR A 181 -12.75 29.92 -32.62
C TYR A 181 -11.29 30.16 -33.01
N ALA A 182 -10.34 29.48 -32.36
CA ALA A 182 -8.92 29.52 -32.71
C ALA A 182 -8.31 28.13 -32.50
N THR A 183 -8.03 27.41 -33.57
CA THR A 183 -7.15 26.25 -33.66
C THR A 183 -5.82 26.71 -34.21
N GLU A 184 -4.73 26.51 -33.53
CA GLU A 184 -3.41 26.54 -34.13
C GLU A 184 -3.27 25.31 -35.03
N LEU A 185 -3.12 25.56 -36.34
CA LEU A 185 -2.69 24.59 -37.33
C LEU A 185 -1.18 24.65 -37.45
#